data_d5cee1d4592d0a3faa67dcc0a56eaded
#
_entry.id   d5cee1d4592d0a3faa67dcc0a56eaded
#
_cell.length_a   1.000
_cell.length_b   1.000
_cell.length_c   1.000
_cell.angle_alpha   90.00
_cell.angle_beta   90.00
_cell.angle_gamma   90.00
#
_symmetry.space_group_name_H-M   'P 1'
#
loop_
_entity.id
_entity.type
_entity.pdbx_description
1 polymer ?
#
loop_
_entity_poly.entity_id
_entity_poly.type
_entity_poly.pdbx_seq_one_letter_code
_entity_poly.pdbx_strand_id
1 'polypeptide(L)'
;MNQVHGDEIKVVDSITSEIPTCDGLITTKPNLALAVMVADCIPLLLISKEAVGAIHVGRAGLVNRIAVKAVQQMRSLGAIELHAVLGPSICGSCYEVPFQMQQDVIAEHPRAFATTRKGTPGLDLAKALIAELVAVGVSYEASTTCTFEDELYFSHRRQNPTGRFAGVVSL
;
A
#
# COMPACT_ATOMS: atom_id res chain seq x y z
N MET A 1 -6.68 -11.74 -3.78
CA MET A 1 -6.26 -12.06 -2.39
C MET A 1 -7.33 -11.66 -1.38
N ASN A 2 -7.40 -12.39 -0.27
CA ASN A 2 -8.18 -12.02 0.91
C ASN A 2 -7.27 -11.20 1.83
N GLN A 3 -7.49 -9.86 1.84
CA GLN A 3 -6.64 -8.90 2.55
C GLN A 3 -7.04 -8.82 4.02
N VAL A 4 -6.08 -8.94 4.92
CA VAL A 4 -6.28 -9.02 6.37
C VAL A 4 -5.53 -7.93 7.14
N HIS A 5 -4.95 -6.95 6.43
CA HIS A 5 -4.10 -5.89 6.97
C HIS A 5 -2.83 -6.43 7.65
N GLY A 6 -2.31 -7.54 7.11
CA GLY A 6 -1.05 -8.16 7.54
C GLY A 6 0.14 -7.69 6.70
N ASP A 7 1.12 -8.57 6.59
CA ASP A 7 2.36 -8.34 5.84
C ASP A 7 2.81 -9.59 5.06
N GLU A 8 1.91 -10.57 4.92
CA GLU A 8 2.18 -11.77 4.13
C GLU A 8 2.10 -11.46 2.64
N ILE A 9 3.07 -11.97 1.88
CA ILE A 9 3.18 -11.81 0.43
C ILE A 9 3.25 -13.19 -0.21
N LYS A 10 2.46 -13.40 -1.25
CA LYS A 10 2.46 -14.65 -2.04
C LYS A 10 2.98 -14.40 -3.44
N VAL A 11 3.87 -15.27 -3.91
CA VAL A 11 4.23 -15.36 -5.32
C VAL A 11 3.23 -16.29 -5.99
N VAL A 12 2.63 -15.82 -7.08
CA VAL A 12 1.61 -16.58 -7.83
C VAL A 12 2.02 -16.71 -9.29
N ASP A 13 1.73 -17.85 -9.89
CA ASP A 13 2.09 -18.18 -11.27
C ASP A 13 0.87 -18.50 -12.16
N SER A 14 -0.31 -18.59 -11.55
CA SER A 14 -1.56 -18.90 -12.24
C SER A 14 -2.77 -18.40 -11.42
N ILE A 15 -3.92 -18.37 -12.07
CA ILE A 15 -5.20 -18.18 -11.38
C ILE A 15 -5.53 -19.47 -10.62
N THR A 16 -5.74 -19.33 -9.30
CA THR A 16 -6.12 -20.45 -8.43
C THR A 16 -7.59 -20.39 -8.06
N SER A 17 -8.21 -21.54 -7.81
CA SER A 17 -9.58 -21.62 -7.28
C SER A 17 -9.67 -21.14 -5.82
N GLU A 18 -8.58 -21.26 -5.06
CA GLU A 18 -8.48 -20.79 -3.70
C GLU A 18 -7.88 -19.37 -3.66
N ILE A 19 -8.62 -18.46 -3.07
CA ILE A 19 -8.16 -17.07 -2.90
C ILE A 19 -7.12 -17.03 -1.76
N PRO A 20 -5.86 -16.68 -2.04
CA PRO A 20 -4.84 -16.64 -1.00
C PRO A 20 -5.14 -15.55 0.04
N THR A 21 -4.97 -15.86 1.31
CA THR A 21 -5.00 -14.88 2.40
C THR A 21 -3.63 -14.26 2.53
N CYS A 22 -3.51 -12.99 2.15
CA CYS A 22 -2.29 -12.20 2.17
C CYS A 22 -2.61 -10.73 1.88
N ASP A 23 -1.64 -9.86 2.04
CA ASP A 23 -1.75 -8.43 1.73
C ASP A 23 -0.81 -8.00 0.59
N GLY A 24 -0.09 -8.96 -0.02
CA GLY A 24 0.73 -8.75 -1.20
C GLY A 24 0.69 -9.94 -2.15
N LEU A 25 0.62 -9.65 -3.45
CA LEU A 25 0.81 -10.63 -4.53
C LEU A 25 1.95 -10.18 -5.43
N ILE A 26 2.79 -11.12 -5.83
CA ILE A 26 3.87 -10.91 -6.80
C ILE A 26 3.76 -11.99 -7.88
N THR A 27 4.06 -11.63 -9.13
CA THR A 27 4.16 -12.59 -10.22
C THR A 27 5.31 -12.25 -11.17
N THR A 28 5.90 -13.29 -11.75
CA THR A 28 6.85 -13.23 -12.87
C THR A 28 6.20 -13.71 -14.17
N LYS A 29 4.90 -14.00 -14.16
CA LYS A 29 4.19 -14.53 -15.32
C LYS A 29 3.56 -13.44 -16.15
N PRO A 30 3.86 -13.35 -17.46
CA PRO A 30 3.16 -12.44 -18.35
C PRO A 30 1.67 -12.83 -18.46
N ASN A 31 0.84 -11.83 -18.71
CA ASN A 31 -0.61 -12.00 -18.87
C ASN A 31 -1.36 -12.45 -17.61
N LEU A 32 -0.73 -12.43 -16.43
CA LEU A 32 -1.38 -12.62 -15.14
C LEU A 32 -1.54 -11.26 -14.45
N ALA A 33 -2.75 -10.73 -14.45
CA ALA A 33 -3.06 -9.48 -13.77
C ALA A 33 -3.23 -9.70 -12.27
N LEU A 34 -2.56 -8.89 -11.47
CA LEU A 34 -2.71 -8.82 -10.02
C LEU A 34 -3.57 -7.62 -9.64
N ALA A 35 -4.42 -7.78 -8.63
CA ALA A 35 -5.26 -6.70 -8.13
C ALA A 35 -5.19 -6.57 -6.62
N VAL A 36 -5.16 -5.31 -6.16
CA VAL A 36 -5.27 -4.93 -4.74
C VAL A 36 -6.49 -4.02 -4.57
N MET A 37 -7.36 -4.34 -3.61
CA MET A 37 -8.61 -3.60 -3.36
C MET A 37 -8.45 -2.72 -2.13
N VAL A 38 -8.87 -1.45 -2.23
CA VAL A 38 -8.71 -0.48 -1.15
C VAL A 38 -9.93 0.45 -1.01
N ALA A 39 -10.04 1.03 0.18
CA ALA A 39 -10.80 2.22 0.50
C ALA A 39 -10.08 2.87 1.68
N ASP A 40 -9.26 3.88 1.40
CA ASP A 40 -8.33 4.63 2.26
C ASP A 40 -6.90 4.06 2.37
N CYS A 41 -6.69 2.74 2.44
CA CYS A 41 -5.35 2.17 2.40
C CYS A 41 -4.67 2.44 1.06
N ILE A 42 -3.35 2.37 0.99
CA ILE A 42 -2.58 2.66 -0.21
C ILE A 42 -2.54 1.41 -1.09
N PRO A 43 -3.03 1.46 -2.34
CA PRO A 43 -2.76 0.43 -3.33
C PRO A 43 -1.36 0.69 -3.89
N LEU A 44 -0.38 -0.11 -3.47
CA LEU A 44 0.99 -0.02 -3.96
C LEU A 44 1.18 -1.02 -5.09
N LEU A 45 1.53 -0.52 -6.28
CA LEU A 45 1.93 -1.34 -7.43
C LEU A 45 3.45 -1.25 -7.58
N LEU A 46 4.11 -2.40 -7.62
CA LEU A 46 5.55 -2.51 -7.87
C LEU A 46 5.76 -3.09 -9.27
N ILE A 47 6.65 -2.46 -10.03
CA ILE A 47 6.84 -2.75 -11.45
C ILE A 47 8.33 -2.93 -11.73
N SER A 48 8.68 -4.00 -12.41
CA SER A 48 9.97 -4.21 -13.06
C SER A 48 9.77 -4.97 -14.38
N LYS A 49 10.84 -5.21 -15.12
CA LYS A 49 10.79 -6.04 -16.35
C LYS A 49 10.60 -7.53 -16.04
N GLU A 50 11.01 -7.97 -14.86
CA GLU A 50 11.07 -9.38 -14.46
C GLU A 50 9.88 -9.82 -13.62
N ALA A 51 9.26 -8.87 -12.90
CA ALA A 51 8.16 -9.15 -11.97
C ALA A 51 7.28 -7.92 -11.75
N VAL A 52 6.03 -8.16 -11.36
CA VAL A 52 5.12 -7.12 -10.88
C VAL A 52 4.51 -7.52 -9.54
N GLY A 53 4.13 -6.53 -8.73
CA GLY A 53 3.52 -6.74 -7.42
C GLY A 53 2.33 -5.82 -7.18
N ALA A 54 1.27 -6.36 -6.54
CA ALA A 54 0.13 -5.60 -6.05
C ALA A 54 0.03 -5.76 -4.53
N ILE A 55 0.29 -4.68 -3.80
CA ILE A 55 0.50 -4.69 -2.35
C ILE A 55 -0.51 -3.77 -1.66
N HIS A 56 -1.19 -4.29 -0.65
CA HIS A 56 -2.09 -3.54 0.21
C HIS A 56 -1.31 -2.94 1.38
N VAL A 57 -1.16 -1.63 1.40
CA VAL A 57 -0.45 -0.95 2.48
C VAL A 57 -1.41 -0.15 3.33
N GLY A 58 -1.92 -0.79 4.37
CA GLY A 58 -2.59 -0.11 5.49
C GLY A 58 -1.59 0.25 6.59
N ARG A 59 -2.07 0.81 7.70
CA ARG A 59 -1.21 1.18 8.84
C ARG A 59 -0.39 0.00 9.37
N ALA A 60 -1.00 -1.16 9.59
CA ALA A 60 -0.29 -2.33 10.08
C ALA A 60 0.74 -2.85 9.06
N GLY A 61 0.37 -2.88 7.77
CA GLY A 61 1.29 -3.25 6.70
C GLY A 61 2.51 -2.31 6.61
N LEU A 62 2.32 -0.99 6.80
CA LEU A 62 3.43 -0.04 6.89
C LEU A 62 4.34 -0.37 8.08
N VAL A 63 3.77 -0.50 9.28
CA VAL A 63 4.55 -0.80 10.51
C VAL A 63 5.33 -2.11 10.36
N ASN A 64 4.73 -3.12 9.73
CA ASN A 64 5.37 -4.40 9.45
C ASN A 64 6.27 -4.38 8.19
N ARG A 65 6.42 -3.21 7.54
CA ARG A 65 7.30 -2.98 6.39
C ARG A 65 6.99 -3.86 5.19
N ILE A 66 5.71 -4.09 4.90
CA ILE A 66 5.29 -4.97 3.80
C ILE A 66 5.88 -4.55 2.44
N ALA A 67 6.01 -3.24 2.19
CA ALA A 67 6.58 -2.73 0.94
C ALA A 67 8.05 -3.11 0.79
N VAL A 68 8.84 -2.99 1.85
CA VAL A 68 10.26 -3.39 1.85
C VAL A 68 10.41 -4.88 1.63
N LYS A 69 9.57 -5.70 2.29
CA LYS A 69 9.51 -7.16 2.10
C LYS A 69 9.17 -7.51 0.65
N ALA A 70 8.20 -6.81 0.05
CA ALA A 70 7.83 -7.02 -1.36
C ALA A 70 8.99 -6.69 -2.30
N VAL A 71 9.68 -5.57 -2.09
CA VAL A 71 10.86 -5.18 -2.87
C VAL A 71 11.95 -6.24 -2.77
N GLN A 72 12.24 -6.72 -1.55
CA GLN A 72 13.25 -7.78 -1.34
C GLN A 72 12.86 -9.07 -2.06
N GLN A 73 11.60 -9.47 -1.98
CA GLN A 73 11.11 -10.67 -2.65
C GLN A 73 11.16 -10.53 -4.17
N MET A 74 10.77 -9.38 -4.74
CA MET A 74 10.91 -9.13 -6.18
C MET A 74 12.37 -9.18 -6.63
N ARG A 75 13.30 -8.61 -5.86
CA ARG A 75 14.74 -8.71 -6.12
C ARG A 75 15.26 -10.14 -6.10
N SER A 76 14.78 -10.96 -5.18
CA SER A 76 15.12 -12.40 -5.14
C SER A 76 14.61 -13.17 -6.37
N LEU A 77 13.59 -12.64 -7.04
CA LEU A 77 13.05 -13.17 -8.30
C LEU A 77 13.73 -12.58 -9.55
N GLY A 78 14.77 -11.77 -9.37
CA GLY A 78 15.57 -11.20 -10.45
C GLY A 78 15.24 -9.76 -10.83
N ALA A 79 14.29 -9.11 -10.16
CA ALA A 79 13.97 -7.70 -10.43
C ALA A 79 15.14 -6.77 -10.09
N ILE A 80 15.61 -5.99 -11.07
CA ILE A 80 16.76 -5.10 -10.93
C ILE A 80 16.30 -3.66 -10.73
N GLU A 81 15.56 -3.12 -11.70
CA GLU A 81 15.00 -1.78 -11.66
C GLU A 81 13.55 -1.82 -11.23
N LEU A 82 13.28 -1.35 -10.03
CA LEU A 82 11.94 -1.31 -9.48
C LEU A 82 11.39 0.11 -9.50
N HIS A 83 10.15 0.23 -9.95
CA HIS A 83 9.34 1.43 -9.87
C HIS A 83 8.06 1.16 -9.08
N ALA A 84 7.70 2.09 -8.21
CA ALA A 84 6.52 2.01 -7.37
C ALA A 84 5.47 3.03 -7.81
N VAL A 85 4.21 2.60 -7.91
CA VAL A 85 3.07 3.50 -8.12
C VAL A 85 2.17 3.42 -6.91
N LEU A 86 2.02 4.55 -6.19
CA LEU A 86 1.11 4.68 -5.07
C LEU A 86 -0.20 5.29 -5.57
N GLY A 87 -1.28 4.53 -5.53
CA GLY A 87 -2.60 5.02 -5.92
C GLY A 87 -3.25 5.92 -4.86
N PRO A 88 -4.47 6.43 -5.13
CA PRO A 88 -5.23 7.25 -4.21
C PRO A 88 -5.41 6.59 -2.84
N SER A 89 -5.27 7.38 -1.77
CA SER A 89 -5.39 6.92 -0.39
C SER A 89 -5.82 8.06 0.53
N ILE A 90 -6.13 7.78 1.78
CA ILE A 90 -6.45 8.84 2.74
C ILE A 90 -5.19 9.63 3.09
N CYS A 91 -5.27 10.96 3.02
CA CYS A 91 -4.14 11.83 3.34
C CYS A 91 -3.96 12.02 4.86
N GLY A 92 -2.78 12.46 5.28
CA GLY A 92 -2.46 12.71 6.68
C GLY A 92 -3.36 13.74 7.37
N SER A 93 -3.90 14.71 6.61
CA SER A 93 -4.83 15.71 7.13
C SER A 93 -6.24 15.17 7.41
N CYS A 94 -6.55 13.96 6.92
CA CYS A 94 -7.86 13.31 7.07
C CYS A 94 -7.80 12.01 7.88
N TYR A 95 -6.60 11.40 8.01
CA TYR A 95 -6.45 10.14 8.73
C TYR A 95 -6.16 10.38 10.22
N GLU A 96 -7.22 10.74 10.95
CA GLU A 96 -7.18 10.89 12.41
C GLU A 96 -6.99 9.54 13.11
N VAL A 97 -6.13 9.52 14.12
CA VAL A 97 -5.84 8.34 14.95
C VAL A 97 -5.73 8.74 16.42
N PRO A 98 -5.88 7.80 17.38
CA PRO A 98 -5.57 8.04 18.77
C PRO A 98 -4.13 8.51 18.96
N PHE A 99 -3.89 9.42 19.92
CA PHE A 99 -2.56 9.96 20.20
C PHE A 99 -1.50 8.85 20.40
N GLN A 100 -1.79 7.85 21.22
CA GLN A 100 -0.85 6.75 21.46
C GLN A 100 -0.51 6.01 20.18
N MET A 101 -1.49 5.73 19.32
CA MET A 101 -1.25 5.08 18.03
C MET A 101 -0.35 5.92 17.12
N GLN A 102 -0.52 7.25 17.13
CA GLN A 102 0.39 8.12 16.39
C GLN A 102 1.83 7.99 16.94
N GLN A 103 2.00 8.04 18.27
CA GLN A 103 3.33 7.94 18.89
C GLN A 103 4.01 6.60 18.56
N ASP A 104 3.26 5.49 18.63
CA ASP A 104 3.79 4.16 18.33
C ASP A 104 4.26 4.07 16.87
N VAL A 105 3.49 4.61 15.93
CA VAL A 105 3.85 4.59 14.51
C VAL A 105 5.04 5.50 14.20
N ILE A 106 5.06 6.72 14.72
CA ILE A 106 6.14 7.68 14.40
C ILE A 106 7.47 7.32 15.06
N ALA A 107 7.48 6.50 16.10
CA ALA A 107 8.72 5.97 16.68
C ALA A 107 9.54 5.19 15.64
N GLU A 108 8.89 4.39 14.81
CA GLU A 108 9.53 3.61 13.75
C GLU A 108 9.49 4.33 12.38
N HIS A 109 8.46 5.14 12.15
CA HIS A 109 8.19 5.83 10.89
C HIS A 109 7.98 7.33 11.13
N PRO A 110 9.02 8.11 11.46
CA PRO A 110 8.86 9.53 11.82
C PRO A 110 8.24 10.38 10.70
N ARG A 111 8.37 9.96 9.43
CA ARG A 111 7.74 10.63 8.29
C ARG A 111 6.22 10.46 8.25
N ALA A 112 5.65 9.55 9.04
CA ALA A 112 4.20 9.38 9.16
C ALA A 112 3.54 10.46 10.01
N PHE A 113 4.29 11.29 10.74
CA PHE A 113 3.70 12.35 11.57
C PHE A 113 2.83 13.28 10.74
N ALA A 114 1.60 13.47 11.20
CA ALA A 114 0.66 14.45 10.64
C ALA A 114 -0.25 15.02 11.73
N THR A 115 -0.79 16.19 11.46
CA THR A 115 -1.88 16.79 12.23
C THR A 115 -3.08 16.92 11.31
N THR A 116 -4.25 16.50 11.76
CA THR A 116 -5.46 16.61 10.96
C THR A 116 -5.92 18.07 10.84
N ARG A 117 -6.85 18.33 9.92
CA ARG A 117 -7.47 19.67 9.76
C ARG A 117 -8.18 20.15 11.03
N LYS A 118 -8.53 19.24 11.95
CA LYS A 118 -9.15 19.54 13.24
C LYS A 118 -8.15 19.80 14.35
N GLY A 119 -6.84 19.73 14.04
CA GLY A 119 -5.77 19.87 15.05
C GLY A 119 -5.55 18.60 15.88
N THR A 120 -6.15 17.46 15.51
CA THR A 120 -6.00 16.18 16.21
C THR A 120 -4.83 15.37 15.64
N PRO A 121 -4.31 14.35 16.36
CA PRO A 121 -3.27 13.46 15.87
C PRO A 121 -3.69 12.75 14.57
N GLY A 122 -2.82 12.75 13.58
CA GLY A 122 -3.03 12.10 12.28
C GLY A 122 -1.80 11.31 11.83
N LEU A 123 -1.97 10.48 10.82
CA LEU A 123 -0.87 9.74 10.19
C LEU A 123 -0.87 9.94 8.67
N ASP A 124 0.27 10.29 8.12
CA ASP A 124 0.52 10.33 6.67
C ASP A 124 1.27 9.06 6.26
N LEU A 125 0.51 8.01 5.95
CA LEU A 125 1.10 6.73 5.58
C LEU A 125 1.83 6.81 4.23
N ALA A 126 1.36 7.64 3.30
CA ALA A 126 1.99 7.80 1.99
C ALA A 126 3.38 8.40 2.11
N LYS A 127 3.57 9.44 2.93
CA LYS A 127 4.92 10.02 3.19
C LYS A 127 5.88 9.02 3.81
N ALA A 128 5.40 8.21 4.76
CA ALA A 128 6.23 7.20 5.40
C ALA A 128 6.61 6.09 4.41
N LEU A 129 5.65 5.61 3.62
CA LEU A 129 5.88 4.60 2.59
C LEU A 129 6.88 5.08 1.52
N ILE A 130 6.75 6.32 1.05
CA ILE A 130 7.70 6.92 0.11
C ILE A 130 9.11 6.93 0.71
N ALA A 131 9.26 7.29 1.98
CA ALA A 131 10.57 7.29 2.64
C ALA A 131 11.18 5.88 2.70
N GLU A 132 10.38 4.84 2.95
CA GLU A 132 10.85 3.45 2.90
C GLU A 132 11.31 3.04 1.50
N LEU A 133 10.52 3.35 0.47
CA LEU A 133 10.84 3.02 -0.92
C LEU A 133 12.12 3.70 -1.39
N VAL A 134 12.27 4.99 -1.07
CA VAL A 134 13.50 5.74 -1.37
C VAL A 134 14.72 5.15 -0.65
N ALA A 135 14.57 4.78 0.62
CA ALA A 135 15.66 4.19 1.40
C ALA A 135 16.15 2.84 0.84
N VAL A 136 15.28 2.11 0.13
CA VAL A 136 15.65 0.86 -0.54
C VAL A 136 15.93 1.04 -2.04
N GLY A 137 16.06 2.28 -2.53
CA GLY A 137 16.46 2.57 -3.91
C GLY A 137 15.39 2.29 -4.95
N VAL A 138 14.11 2.45 -4.61
CA VAL A 138 12.96 2.31 -5.52
C VAL A 138 12.49 3.69 -5.95
N SER A 139 12.43 3.92 -7.26
CA SER A 139 11.79 5.12 -7.83
C SER A 139 10.27 5.05 -7.68
N TYR A 140 9.59 6.19 -7.64
CA TYR A 140 8.15 6.18 -7.40
C TYR A 140 7.39 7.28 -8.11
N GLU A 141 6.09 7.01 -8.33
CA GLU A 141 5.03 7.98 -8.59
C GLU A 141 3.96 7.84 -7.51
N ALA A 142 3.38 8.94 -7.07
CA ALA A 142 2.36 8.93 -6.03
C ALA A 142 1.17 9.82 -6.39
N SER A 143 -0.04 9.29 -6.24
CA SER A 143 -1.25 10.07 -6.35
C SER A 143 -1.32 11.10 -5.21
N THR A 144 -1.76 12.30 -5.52
CA THR A 144 -2.07 13.35 -4.54
C THR A 144 -3.53 13.33 -4.10
N THR A 145 -4.36 12.44 -4.67
CA THR A 145 -5.79 12.36 -4.40
C THR A 145 -6.06 11.74 -3.04
N CYS A 146 -6.82 12.44 -2.20
CA CYS A 146 -7.30 11.93 -0.92
C CYS A 146 -8.66 11.27 -1.09
N THR A 147 -8.76 9.97 -0.81
CA THR A 147 -10.00 9.20 -0.94
C THR A 147 -11.12 9.67 -0.01
N PHE A 148 -10.77 10.28 1.13
CA PHE A 148 -11.75 10.84 2.07
C PHE A 148 -12.40 12.11 1.51
N GLU A 149 -11.66 12.92 0.77
CA GLU A 149 -12.10 14.21 0.25
C GLU A 149 -12.75 14.11 -1.14
N ASP A 150 -12.26 13.18 -1.96
CA ASP A 150 -12.76 12.98 -3.32
C ASP A 150 -13.87 11.92 -3.33
N GLU A 151 -15.09 12.35 -3.66
CA GLU A 151 -16.28 11.50 -3.69
C GLU A 151 -16.29 10.47 -4.83
N LEU A 152 -15.39 10.59 -5.80
CA LEU A 152 -15.22 9.61 -6.86
C LEU A 152 -14.58 8.30 -6.34
N TYR A 153 -13.97 8.35 -5.15
CA TYR A 153 -13.34 7.19 -4.54
C TYR A 153 -14.12 6.68 -3.32
N PHE A 154 -14.10 5.38 -3.12
CA PHE A 154 -14.60 4.77 -1.89
C PHE A 154 -13.67 5.10 -0.72
N SER A 155 -14.25 5.47 0.42
CA SER A 155 -13.53 5.75 1.66
C SER A 155 -14.23 5.10 2.84
N HIS A 156 -13.52 4.22 3.53
CA HIS A 156 -14.00 3.56 4.76
C HIS A 156 -14.16 4.57 5.90
N ARG A 157 -13.30 5.57 5.95
CA ARG A 157 -13.34 6.63 6.96
C ARG A 157 -14.55 7.55 6.76
N ARG A 158 -14.92 7.83 5.51
CA ARG A 158 -16.08 8.66 5.19
C ARG A 158 -17.39 7.92 5.38
N GLN A 159 -17.45 6.65 4.99
CA GLN A 159 -18.66 5.85 5.02
C GLN A 159 -18.36 4.36 5.25
N ASN A 160 -18.99 3.76 6.24
CA ASN A 160 -18.87 2.32 6.52
C ASN A 160 -20.28 1.73 6.75
N PRO A 161 -20.75 0.74 5.96
CA PRO A 161 -20.02 0.01 4.92
C PRO A 161 -19.79 0.86 3.64
N THR A 162 -18.74 0.52 2.87
CA THR A 162 -18.42 1.15 1.61
C THR A 162 -17.86 0.12 0.61
N GLY A 163 -17.88 0.48 -0.68
CA GLY A 163 -17.22 -0.29 -1.73
C GLY A 163 -15.70 -0.26 -1.65
N ARG A 164 -15.07 -0.79 -2.69
CA ARG A 164 -13.61 -0.76 -2.88
C ARG A 164 -13.32 -0.39 -4.33
N PHE A 165 -12.20 0.27 -4.56
CA PHE A 165 -11.59 0.38 -5.87
C PHE A 165 -10.30 -0.46 -5.91
N ALA A 166 -9.77 -0.70 -7.08
CA ALA A 166 -8.61 -1.58 -7.23
C ALA A 166 -7.46 -0.89 -7.95
N GLY A 167 -6.24 -1.15 -7.46
CA GLY A 167 -5.02 -1.02 -8.25
C GLY A 167 -4.79 -2.33 -8.99
N VAL A 168 -4.44 -2.26 -10.28
CA VAL A 168 -4.21 -3.45 -11.12
C VAL A 168 -2.87 -3.30 -11.83
N VAL A 169 -2.10 -4.40 -11.87
CA VAL A 169 -0.82 -4.47 -12.58
C VAL A 169 -0.65 -5.82 -13.26
N SER A 170 -0.05 -5.82 -14.43
CA SER A 170 0.37 -7.04 -15.14
C SER A 170 1.75 -6.83 -15.77
N LEU A 171 2.46 -7.92 -15.97
CA LEU A 171 3.74 -7.95 -16.70
C LEU A 171 3.50 -7.99 -18.21
#